data_912d222fddeb09f709dc6da90ec1b700
#
_entry.id   912d222fddeb09f709dc6da90ec1b700
#
_cell.length_a   1.000
_cell.length_b   1.000
_cell.length_c   1.000
_cell.angle_alpha   90.00
_cell.angle_beta   90.00
_cell.angle_gamma   90.00
#
_symmetry.space_group_name_H-M   'P 1'
#
loop_
_entity.id
_entity.type
_entity.pdbx_description
1 polymer ?
#
loop_
_entity_poly.entity_id
_entity_poly.type
_entity_poly.pdbx_seq_one_letter_code
_entity_poly.pdbx_strand_id
1 'polypeptide(L)'
;ETFLSTTMRCFKCHDHKFDPLPTRDYYRMYAVFEPTQLAERNVPFAKNENRTGFKKSQQATQRLLAFATEKHNALYNKQETAARAWYTKAGTKYLDEKARQKMPDEEKPPRHVGLSPEEQGRKKVRRQDEWIWQRRLERYQPLAQSVYNGPVPNFLNARKLRMNARANNKWRPDSRILGGGALEAPGDKVTPGVLSALGVPVAKTEQGDAYQIPDALDGR
;
A
#
# COMPACT_ATOMS: atom_id res chain seq x y z
N GLU A 1 -26.42 -1.17 -0.29
CA GLU A 1 -27.59 -0.29 -0.53
C GLU A 1 -27.36 0.71 -1.66
N THR A 2 -26.15 1.29 -1.77
CA THR A 2 -25.84 2.40 -2.70
C THR A 2 -26.20 2.11 -4.17
N PHE A 3 -25.97 0.90 -4.66
CA PHE A 3 -26.17 0.57 -6.07
C PHE A 3 -27.47 -0.14 -6.40
N LEU A 4 -28.03 -0.88 -5.45
CA LEU A 4 -29.17 -1.77 -5.69
C LEU A 4 -30.35 -1.50 -4.76
N SER A 5 -30.27 -0.47 -3.92
CA SER A 5 -31.27 -0.12 -2.90
C SER A 5 -31.67 -1.28 -1.96
N THR A 6 -30.90 -2.36 -1.94
CA THR A 6 -31.09 -3.52 -1.08
C THR A 6 -29.85 -3.79 -0.24
N THR A 7 -30.06 -4.36 0.94
CA THR A 7 -28.96 -4.76 1.81
C THR A 7 -28.53 -6.19 1.49
N MET A 8 -27.25 -6.40 1.27
CA MET A 8 -26.69 -7.71 0.95
C MET A 8 -26.26 -8.48 2.21
N ARG A 9 -26.44 -7.91 3.39
CA ARG A 9 -25.93 -8.50 4.64
C ARG A 9 -26.58 -9.83 4.98
N CYS A 10 -27.87 -9.99 4.67
CA CYS A 10 -28.63 -11.18 5.07
C CYS A 10 -28.17 -12.44 4.30
N PHE A 11 -27.86 -12.32 3.00
CA PHE A 11 -27.46 -13.46 2.18
C PHE A 11 -25.94 -13.66 2.06
N LYS A 12 -25.19 -13.06 2.99
CA LYS A 12 -23.77 -13.37 3.18
C LYS A 12 -23.53 -14.77 3.73
N CYS A 13 -24.37 -15.23 4.67
CA CYS A 13 -24.15 -16.46 5.43
C CYS A 13 -25.03 -17.64 4.96
N HIS A 14 -26.18 -17.34 4.40
CA HIS A 14 -27.18 -18.30 3.89
C HIS A 14 -28.02 -17.61 2.81
N ASP A 15 -28.71 -18.35 1.97
CA ASP A 15 -29.60 -17.77 0.98
C ASP A 15 -30.67 -16.89 1.61
N HIS A 16 -31.07 -15.84 0.93
CA HIS A 16 -32.08 -14.91 1.47
C HIS A 16 -33.39 -15.64 1.68
N LYS A 17 -34.03 -15.39 2.84
CA LYS A 17 -35.20 -16.18 3.24
C LYS A 17 -36.44 -16.00 2.34
N PHE A 18 -36.62 -14.80 1.81
CA PHE A 18 -37.82 -14.42 1.07
C PHE A 18 -37.56 -14.10 -0.40
N ASP A 19 -36.44 -13.49 -0.70
CA ASP A 19 -36.09 -13.07 -2.05
C ASP A 19 -35.19 -14.11 -2.73
N PRO A 20 -35.22 -14.22 -4.07
CA PRO A 20 -34.40 -15.17 -4.84
C PRO A 20 -32.93 -14.68 -4.92
N LEU A 21 -32.31 -14.48 -3.77
CA LEU A 21 -30.94 -13.98 -3.62
C LEU A 21 -30.07 -15.04 -2.93
N PRO A 22 -29.38 -15.89 -3.69
CA PRO A 22 -28.51 -16.90 -3.11
C PRO A 22 -27.21 -16.30 -2.55
N THR A 23 -26.64 -16.95 -1.55
CA THR A 23 -25.34 -16.61 -0.96
C THR A 23 -24.25 -16.45 -2.00
N ARG A 24 -24.28 -17.26 -3.05
CA ARG A 24 -23.35 -17.16 -4.19
C ARG A 24 -23.33 -15.77 -4.83
N ASP A 25 -24.48 -15.14 -4.95
CA ASP A 25 -24.60 -13.79 -5.54
C ASP A 25 -23.94 -12.72 -4.66
N TYR A 26 -24.00 -12.88 -3.35
CA TYR A 26 -23.26 -12.00 -2.43
C TYR A 26 -21.77 -12.03 -2.75
N TYR A 27 -21.18 -13.23 -2.84
CA TYR A 27 -19.74 -13.36 -3.07
C TYR A 27 -19.35 -13.01 -4.51
N ARG A 28 -20.22 -13.19 -5.48
CA ARG A 28 -20.02 -12.69 -6.84
C ARG A 28 -19.95 -11.15 -6.89
N MET A 29 -20.89 -10.48 -6.23
CA MET A 29 -20.87 -9.01 -6.10
C MET A 29 -19.67 -8.53 -5.28
N TYR A 30 -19.32 -9.24 -4.22
CA TYR A 30 -18.12 -8.95 -3.43
C TYR A 30 -16.86 -9.04 -4.28
N ALA A 31 -16.74 -10.07 -5.11
CA ALA A 31 -15.60 -10.29 -5.99
C ALA A 31 -15.40 -9.16 -7.04
N VAL A 32 -16.45 -8.38 -7.36
CA VAL A 32 -16.31 -7.17 -8.20
C VAL A 32 -15.44 -6.11 -7.51
N PHE A 33 -15.60 -5.94 -6.20
CA PHE A 33 -14.93 -4.89 -5.43
C PHE A 33 -13.67 -5.36 -4.71
N GLU A 34 -13.51 -6.67 -4.50
CA GLU A 34 -12.41 -7.25 -3.74
C GLU A 34 -11.01 -6.83 -4.23
N PRO A 35 -10.73 -6.74 -5.55
CA PRO A 35 -9.42 -6.30 -6.04
C PRO A 35 -9.22 -4.78 -5.91
N THR A 36 -10.24 -4.03 -5.51
CA THR A 36 -10.18 -2.57 -5.50
C THR A 36 -9.44 -2.06 -4.27
N GLN A 37 -8.37 -1.32 -4.50
CA GLN A 37 -7.53 -0.72 -3.48
C GLN A 37 -7.50 0.81 -3.65
N LEU A 38 -7.34 1.51 -2.53
CA LEU A 38 -7.19 2.95 -2.52
C LEU A 38 -5.76 3.36 -2.89
N ALA A 39 -5.63 4.42 -3.66
CA ALA A 39 -4.36 5.06 -3.96
C ALA A 39 -4.49 6.58 -4.08
N GLU A 40 -3.38 7.27 -3.94
CA GLU A 40 -3.25 8.68 -4.24
C GLU A 40 -2.40 8.85 -5.51
N ARG A 41 -2.92 9.58 -6.48
CA ARG A 41 -2.23 9.87 -7.74
C ARG A 41 -1.89 11.35 -7.83
N ASN A 42 -0.74 11.66 -8.40
CA ASN A 42 -0.41 13.03 -8.75
C ASN A 42 -1.32 13.50 -9.88
N VAL A 43 -1.89 14.67 -9.72
CA VAL A 43 -2.74 15.34 -10.71
C VAL A 43 -2.20 16.76 -10.96
N PRO A 44 -2.53 17.41 -12.08
CA PRO A 44 -2.22 18.82 -12.25
C PRO A 44 -3.05 19.68 -11.28
N PHE A 45 -2.53 20.83 -10.91
CA PHE A 45 -3.29 21.82 -10.15
C PHE A 45 -4.52 22.30 -10.96
N ALA A 46 -5.61 22.55 -10.28
CA ALA A 46 -6.79 23.16 -10.90
C ALA A 46 -6.45 24.60 -11.35
N LYS A 47 -7.09 25.06 -12.45
CA LYS A 47 -6.80 26.37 -13.04
C LYS A 47 -7.02 27.54 -12.07
N ASN A 48 -8.01 27.44 -11.20
CA ASN A 48 -8.42 28.44 -10.22
C ASN A 48 -7.83 28.20 -8.81
N GLU A 49 -6.92 27.26 -8.66
CA GLU A 49 -6.34 26.94 -7.37
C GLU A 49 -5.34 28.02 -6.92
N ASN A 50 -5.49 28.50 -5.70
CA ASN A 50 -4.59 29.49 -5.13
C ASN A 50 -3.23 28.87 -4.78
N ARG A 51 -2.20 29.25 -5.53
CA ARG A 51 -0.81 28.80 -5.34
C ARG A 51 0.11 29.93 -4.87
N THR A 52 -0.46 31.01 -4.35
CA THR A 52 0.31 32.15 -3.86
C THR A 52 1.31 31.72 -2.80
N GLY A 53 2.57 32.07 -2.97
CA GLY A 53 3.65 31.72 -2.04
C GLY A 53 4.17 30.27 -2.11
N PHE A 54 3.55 29.35 -2.88
CA PHE A 54 3.97 27.94 -2.96
C PHE A 54 5.45 27.79 -3.31
N LYS A 55 5.92 28.49 -4.35
CA LYS A 55 7.32 28.39 -4.79
C LYS A 55 8.30 28.76 -3.67
N LYS A 56 8.04 29.89 -2.98
CA LYS A 56 8.89 30.37 -1.87
C LYS A 56 8.89 29.37 -0.70
N SER A 57 7.71 28.90 -0.32
CA SER A 57 7.55 27.94 0.80
C SER A 57 8.13 26.57 0.46
N GLN A 58 7.98 26.11 -0.78
CA GLN A 58 8.59 24.85 -1.24
C GLN A 58 10.12 24.92 -1.19
N GLN A 59 10.71 26.02 -1.67
CA GLN A 59 12.16 26.24 -1.61
C GLN A 59 12.67 26.27 -0.17
N ALA A 60 11.96 26.93 0.74
CA ALA A 60 12.31 26.93 2.16
C ALA A 60 12.27 25.51 2.76
N THR A 61 11.24 24.74 2.45
CA THR A 61 11.12 23.33 2.90
C THR A 61 12.23 22.45 2.32
N GLN A 62 12.60 22.66 1.04
CA GLN A 62 13.71 21.95 0.40
C GLN A 62 15.05 22.23 1.09
N ARG A 63 15.30 23.49 1.49
CA ARG A 63 16.53 23.86 2.23
C ARG A 63 16.60 23.18 3.59
N LEU A 64 15.45 23.09 4.30
CA LEU A 64 15.38 22.40 5.59
C LEU A 64 15.61 20.89 5.44
N LEU A 65 15.06 20.28 4.40
CA LEU A 65 15.32 18.90 4.07
C LEU A 65 16.80 18.67 3.74
N ALA A 66 17.41 19.50 2.89
CA ALA A 66 18.81 19.41 2.52
C ALA A 66 19.73 19.50 3.76
N PHE A 67 19.45 20.45 4.66
CA PHE A 67 20.18 20.58 5.93
C PHE A 67 20.06 19.33 6.79
N ALA A 68 18.84 18.80 6.99
CA ALA A 68 18.62 17.60 7.79
C ALA A 68 19.37 16.39 7.21
N THR A 69 19.29 16.22 5.89
CA THR A 69 19.97 15.15 5.14
C THR A 69 21.51 15.26 5.23
N GLU A 70 22.06 16.45 5.07
CA GLU A 70 23.50 16.70 5.23
C GLU A 70 23.97 16.27 6.63
N LYS A 71 23.30 16.75 7.67
CA LYS A 71 23.68 16.44 9.05
C LYS A 71 23.47 14.97 9.43
N HIS A 72 22.40 14.34 8.91
CA HIS A 72 22.19 12.90 9.07
C HIS A 72 23.31 12.10 8.40
N ASN A 73 23.62 12.41 7.13
CA ASN A 73 24.65 11.71 6.36
C ASN A 73 26.06 11.86 6.99
N ALA A 74 26.38 13.01 7.56
CA ALA A 74 27.66 13.19 8.26
C ALA A 74 27.81 12.19 9.42
N LEU A 75 26.77 12.02 10.25
CA LEU A 75 26.77 11.05 11.35
C LEU A 75 26.71 9.60 10.86
N TYR A 76 25.95 9.34 9.79
CA TYR A 76 25.92 8.04 9.14
C TYR A 76 27.31 7.63 8.62
N ASN A 77 27.99 8.52 7.90
CA ASN A 77 29.32 8.26 7.36
C ASN A 77 30.35 8.04 8.47
N LYS A 78 30.30 8.81 9.56
CA LYS A 78 31.14 8.58 10.74
C LYS A 78 30.94 7.19 11.31
N GLN A 79 29.71 6.76 11.46
CA GLN A 79 29.37 5.41 11.92
C GLN A 79 29.86 4.32 10.98
N GLU A 80 29.70 4.50 9.66
CA GLU A 80 30.15 3.53 8.67
C GLU A 80 31.68 3.43 8.62
N THR A 81 32.39 4.53 8.81
CA THR A 81 33.86 4.53 8.94
C THR A 81 34.29 3.71 10.16
N ALA A 82 33.66 3.91 11.30
CA ALA A 82 33.93 3.12 12.49
C ALA A 82 33.56 1.64 12.33
N ALA A 83 32.48 1.34 11.62
CA ALA A 83 32.10 -0.04 11.30
C ALA A 83 33.15 -0.71 10.41
N ARG A 84 33.67 -0.03 9.38
CA ARG A 84 34.77 -0.55 8.54
C ARG A 84 36.01 -0.86 9.35
N ALA A 85 36.42 0.07 10.24
CA ALA A 85 37.55 -0.15 11.12
C ALA A 85 37.36 -1.36 12.05
N TRP A 86 36.14 -1.57 12.54
CA TRP A 86 35.81 -2.75 13.34
C TRP A 86 36.01 -4.06 12.56
N TYR A 87 35.48 -4.15 11.31
CA TYR A 87 35.65 -5.31 10.45
C TYR A 87 37.11 -5.57 10.09
N THR A 88 37.88 -4.51 9.83
CA THR A 88 39.34 -4.62 9.58
C THR A 88 40.05 -5.21 10.82
N LYS A 89 39.72 -4.73 12.01
CA LYS A 89 40.28 -5.26 13.28
C LYS A 89 39.89 -6.72 13.54
N ALA A 90 38.66 -7.09 13.19
CA ALA A 90 38.15 -8.46 13.32
C ALA A 90 38.69 -9.42 12.23
N GLY A 91 39.40 -8.93 11.22
CA GLY A 91 39.91 -9.74 10.11
C GLY A 91 38.80 -10.29 9.20
N THR A 92 37.61 -9.70 9.21
CA THR A 92 36.45 -10.14 8.47
C THR A 92 36.03 -9.16 7.37
N LYS A 93 35.31 -9.66 6.36
CA LYS A 93 34.86 -8.84 5.25
C LYS A 93 33.80 -7.82 5.70
N TYR A 94 33.98 -6.57 5.29
CA TYR A 94 32.97 -5.52 5.54
C TYR A 94 31.61 -5.86 4.93
N LEU A 95 30.56 -5.66 5.70
CA LEU A 95 29.17 -5.78 5.29
C LEU A 95 28.46 -4.43 5.48
N ASP A 96 27.57 -4.09 4.52
CA ASP A 96 26.76 -2.89 4.62
C ASP A 96 25.68 -2.99 5.72
N GLU A 97 25.02 -1.87 6.05
CA GLU A 97 24.00 -1.83 7.10
C GLU A 97 22.87 -2.84 6.89
N LYS A 98 22.44 -3.06 5.64
CA LYS A 98 21.35 -4.00 5.33
C LYS A 98 21.74 -5.45 5.57
N ALA A 99 22.95 -5.81 5.18
CA ALA A 99 23.48 -7.13 5.43
C ALA A 99 23.70 -7.39 6.92
N ARG A 100 24.22 -6.39 7.65
CA ARG A 100 24.41 -6.46 9.11
C ARG A 100 23.12 -6.69 9.88
N GLN A 101 21.97 -6.17 9.42
CA GLN A 101 20.69 -6.36 10.09
C GLN A 101 20.25 -7.82 10.20
N LYS A 102 20.76 -8.69 9.31
CA LYS A 102 20.38 -10.10 9.25
C LYS A 102 21.36 -11.00 10.02
N MET A 103 22.45 -10.44 10.57
CA MET A 103 23.49 -11.18 11.26
C MET A 103 23.25 -11.26 12.77
N PRO A 104 23.74 -12.31 13.45
CA PRO A 104 23.83 -12.37 14.90
C PRO A 104 24.56 -11.14 15.48
N ASP A 105 24.21 -10.76 16.70
CA ASP A 105 24.78 -9.56 17.33
C ASP A 105 26.29 -9.71 17.63
N GLU A 106 26.76 -10.94 17.83
CA GLU A 106 28.16 -11.26 18.09
C GLU A 106 29.06 -11.13 16.86
N GLU A 107 28.51 -11.24 15.66
CA GLU A 107 29.25 -11.20 14.38
C GLU A 107 29.26 -9.84 13.69
N LYS A 108 28.67 -8.82 14.33
CA LYS A 108 28.54 -7.48 13.77
C LYS A 108 29.01 -6.40 14.74
N PRO A 109 29.47 -5.23 14.23
CA PRO A 109 29.83 -4.11 15.08
C PRO A 109 28.62 -3.65 15.95
N PRO A 110 28.88 -3.06 17.13
CA PRO A 110 27.82 -2.49 17.95
C PRO A 110 26.95 -1.53 17.16
N ARG A 111 25.63 -1.54 17.45
CA ARG A 111 24.61 -0.79 16.69
C ARG A 111 24.97 0.68 16.41
N HIS A 112 25.68 1.33 17.32
CA HIS A 112 26.05 2.74 17.24
C HIS A 112 27.57 2.95 17.27
N VAL A 113 28.31 2.01 16.69
CA VAL A 113 29.77 2.05 16.67
C VAL A 113 30.28 3.41 16.18
N GLY A 114 31.23 4.01 16.92
CA GLY A 114 31.87 5.27 16.58
C GLY A 114 31.04 6.54 16.88
N LEU A 115 29.83 6.42 17.43
CA LEU A 115 28.99 7.55 17.82
C LEU A 115 28.90 7.67 19.34
N SER A 116 29.09 8.91 19.86
CA SER A 116 28.75 9.21 21.25
C SER A 116 27.24 9.14 21.50
N PRO A 117 26.78 9.01 22.77
CA PRO A 117 25.36 9.02 23.08
C PRO A 117 24.62 10.25 22.55
N GLU A 118 25.26 11.42 22.58
CA GLU A 118 24.73 12.66 22.05
C GLU A 118 24.57 12.58 20.51
N GLU A 119 25.58 12.07 19.81
CA GLU A 119 25.55 11.89 18.36
C GLU A 119 24.48 10.89 17.92
N GLN A 120 24.24 9.83 18.70
CA GLN A 120 23.15 8.88 18.48
C GLN A 120 21.80 9.58 18.55
N GLY A 121 21.59 10.42 19.57
CA GLY A 121 20.40 11.25 19.71
C GLY A 121 20.22 12.20 18.53
N ARG A 122 21.27 12.92 18.16
CA ARG A 122 21.27 13.84 16.99
C ARG A 122 20.96 13.11 15.68
N LYS A 123 21.56 11.94 15.44
CA LYS A 123 21.30 11.12 14.25
C LYS A 123 19.82 10.75 14.15
N LYS A 124 19.21 10.31 15.27
CA LYS A 124 17.78 9.98 15.34
C LYS A 124 16.91 11.18 15.02
N VAL A 125 17.20 12.36 15.61
CA VAL A 125 16.46 13.60 15.36
C VAL A 125 16.56 14.01 13.88
N ARG A 126 17.76 14.00 13.29
CA ARG A 126 17.95 14.39 11.89
C ARG A 126 17.24 13.46 10.93
N ARG A 127 17.17 12.16 11.22
CA ARG A 127 16.37 11.21 10.45
C ARG A 127 14.86 11.50 10.55
N GLN A 128 14.40 11.92 11.73
CA GLN A 128 13.00 12.36 11.89
C GLN A 128 12.72 13.65 11.12
N ASP A 129 13.63 14.62 11.17
CA ASP A 129 13.54 15.86 10.41
C ASP A 129 13.44 15.59 8.89
N GLU A 130 14.29 14.72 8.34
CA GLU A 130 14.21 14.30 6.94
C GLU A 130 12.81 13.79 6.58
N TRP A 131 12.27 12.91 7.40
CA TRP A 131 10.93 12.36 7.18
C TRP A 131 9.84 13.42 7.25
N ILE A 132 9.93 14.37 8.22
CA ILE A 132 8.98 15.47 8.38
C ILE A 132 9.02 16.40 7.15
N TRP A 133 10.22 16.79 6.73
CA TRP A 133 10.37 17.73 5.61
C TRP A 133 10.01 17.10 4.28
N GLN A 134 10.34 15.83 4.05
CA GLN A 134 9.87 15.08 2.88
C GLN A 134 8.33 15.07 2.81
N ARG A 135 7.68 14.79 3.93
CA ARG A 135 6.22 14.78 3.99
C ARG A 135 5.61 16.16 3.79
N ARG A 136 6.26 17.21 4.30
CA ARG A 136 5.82 18.60 4.08
C ARG A 136 5.95 19.03 2.62
N LEU A 137 6.90 18.49 1.87
CA LEU A 137 7.02 18.76 0.44
C LEU A 137 5.84 18.16 -0.36
N GLU A 138 5.22 17.11 0.11
CA GLU A 138 4.06 16.49 -0.56
C GLU A 138 2.87 17.46 -0.68
N ARG A 139 2.74 18.45 0.21
CA ARG A 139 1.70 19.50 0.15
C ARG A 139 1.75 20.38 -1.10
N TYR A 140 2.90 20.43 -1.75
CA TYR A 140 3.10 21.19 -3.00
C TYR A 140 2.87 20.34 -4.26
N GLN A 141 2.43 19.10 -4.08
CA GLN A 141 2.03 18.19 -5.15
C GLN A 141 0.55 17.89 -4.97
N PRO A 142 -0.31 18.31 -5.91
CA PRO A 142 -1.73 18.00 -5.80
C PRO A 142 -1.93 16.49 -5.96
N LEU A 143 -2.74 15.94 -5.07
CA LEU A 143 -3.05 14.52 -5.02
C LEU A 143 -4.56 14.34 -5.16
N ALA A 144 -4.98 13.44 -6.03
CA ALA A 144 -6.36 12.98 -6.08
C ALA A 144 -6.45 11.59 -5.45
N GLN A 145 -7.49 11.38 -4.65
CA GLN A 145 -7.87 10.04 -4.25
C GLN A 145 -8.31 9.26 -5.48
N SER A 146 -7.81 8.06 -5.60
CA SER A 146 -8.08 7.17 -6.71
C SER A 146 -8.17 5.73 -6.23
N VAL A 147 -8.58 4.85 -7.12
CA VAL A 147 -8.59 3.41 -6.89
C VAL A 147 -7.75 2.71 -7.94
N TYR A 148 -7.30 1.50 -7.62
CA TYR A 148 -6.65 0.61 -8.57
C TYR A 148 -7.03 -0.84 -8.27
N ASN A 149 -6.91 -1.71 -9.25
CA ASN A 149 -7.01 -3.15 -9.05
C ASN A 149 -5.62 -3.72 -8.80
N GLY A 150 -5.48 -4.50 -7.75
CA GLY A 150 -4.19 -5.09 -7.44
C GLY A 150 -4.06 -5.61 -6.02
N PRO A 151 -2.89 -6.14 -5.67
CA PRO A 151 -2.60 -6.57 -4.31
C PRO A 151 -2.72 -5.41 -3.31
N VAL A 152 -3.09 -5.74 -2.08
CA VAL A 152 -3.16 -4.77 -0.98
C VAL A 152 -1.83 -4.03 -0.84
N PRO A 153 -1.84 -2.71 -0.75
CA PRO A 153 -0.64 -1.94 -0.51
C PRO A 153 -0.12 -2.18 0.91
N ASN A 154 1.19 -2.01 1.10
CA ASN A 154 1.79 -2.10 2.42
C ASN A 154 1.56 -0.78 3.19
N PHE A 155 0.68 -0.82 4.20
CA PHE A 155 0.29 0.33 5.02
C PHE A 155 1.17 0.55 6.26
N LEU A 156 2.37 0.00 6.34
CA LEU A 156 3.22 0.07 7.53
C LEU A 156 3.51 1.48 8.07
N ASN A 157 3.17 2.53 7.32
CA ASN A 157 3.33 3.92 7.75
C ASN A 157 2.20 4.78 7.16
N ALA A 158 1.76 5.80 7.91
CA ALA A 158 0.82 6.82 7.45
C ALA A 158 1.45 7.74 6.37
N ARG A 159 1.86 7.17 5.27
CA ARG A 159 2.41 7.85 4.09
C ARG A 159 1.36 7.90 2.99
N LYS A 160 1.66 8.66 1.95
CA LYS A 160 0.92 8.66 0.70
C LYS A 160 0.60 7.23 0.26
N LEU A 161 -0.66 6.97 -0.04
CA LEU A 161 -1.13 5.67 -0.53
C LEU A 161 -0.67 5.49 -1.98
N ARG A 162 0.47 4.87 -2.16
CA ARG A 162 1.01 4.60 -3.50
C ARG A 162 0.39 3.34 -4.07
N MET A 163 0.07 3.39 -5.35
CA MET A 163 -0.32 2.20 -6.10
C MET A 163 0.79 1.14 -5.99
N ASN A 164 0.39 -0.10 -5.73
CA ASN A 164 1.33 -1.22 -5.70
C ASN A 164 1.96 -1.42 -7.09
N ALA A 165 3.27 -1.68 -7.15
CA ALA A 165 3.97 -1.94 -8.40
C ALA A 165 3.46 -3.18 -9.16
N ARG A 166 2.79 -4.10 -8.45
CA ARG A 166 2.11 -5.27 -9.02
C ARG A 166 0.66 -5.00 -9.44
N ALA A 167 0.20 -3.75 -9.34
CA ALA A 167 -1.12 -3.36 -9.78
C ALA A 167 -1.24 -3.56 -11.29
N ASN A 168 -2.24 -4.32 -11.69
CA ASN A 168 -2.60 -4.50 -13.10
C ASN A 168 -4.08 -4.89 -13.18
N ASN A 169 -4.72 -4.58 -14.30
CA ASN A 169 -6.15 -4.81 -14.48
C ASN A 169 -6.51 -6.30 -14.58
N LYS A 170 -5.53 -7.16 -14.85
CA LYS A 170 -5.72 -8.63 -14.94
C LYS A 170 -5.59 -9.33 -13.59
N TRP A 171 -5.05 -8.64 -12.56
CA TRP A 171 -4.93 -9.23 -11.24
C TRP A 171 -6.31 -9.48 -10.64
N ARG A 172 -6.55 -10.70 -10.19
CA ARG A 172 -7.79 -11.13 -9.52
C ARG A 172 -7.44 -11.89 -8.25
N PRO A 173 -8.12 -11.62 -7.14
CA PRO A 173 -8.05 -12.46 -5.96
C PRO A 173 -8.77 -13.79 -6.22
N ASP A 174 -8.47 -14.79 -5.41
CA ASP A 174 -9.14 -16.09 -5.41
C ASP A 174 -10.41 -16.00 -4.54
N SER A 175 -11.42 -15.30 -5.06
CA SER A 175 -12.68 -15.06 -4.34
C SER A 175 -13.45 -16.35 -4.12
N ARG A 176 -13.94 -16.59 -2.91
CA ARG A 176 -14.64 -17.82 -2.51
C ARG A 176 -15.90 -17.53 -1.73
N ILE A 177 -16.87 -18.43 -1.82
CA ILE A 177 -17.99 -18.47 -0.89
C ILE A 177 -17.45 -18.89 0.48
N LEU A 178 -17.81 -18.16 1.52
CA LEU A 178 -17.43 -18.51 2.89
C LEU A 178 -18.62 -19.17 3.60
N GLY A 179 -18.45 -20.41 4.05
CA GLY A 179 -19.47 -21.13 4.80
C GLY A 179 -19.89 -20.37 6.05
N GLY A 180 -21.18 -20.05 6.18
CA GLY A 180 -21.68 -19.24 7.27
C GLY A 180 -21.06 -17.84 7.37
N GLY A 181 -20.36 -17.37 6.33
CA GLY A 181 -19.63 -16.09 6.34
C GLY A 181 -18.31 -16.12 7.09
N ALA A 182 -17.80 -17.28 7.49
CA ALA A 182 -16.58 -17.47 8.28
C ALA A 182 -15.34 -17.54 7.36
N LEU A 183 -14.30 -16.77 7.70
CA LEU A 183 -13.05 -16.74 6.93
C LEU A 183 -12.31 -18.08 6.90
N GLU A 184 -12.50 -18.88 7.94
CA GLU A 184 -11.88 -20.18 8.13
C GLU A 184 -12.58 -21.30 7.34
N ALA A 185 -13.74 -21.01 6.72
CA ALA A 185 -14.53 -21.97 5.96
C ALA A 185 -14.65 -21.59 4.46
N PRO A 186 -13.53 -21.50 3.72
CA PRO A 186 -13.55 -21.20 2.29
C PRO A 186 -14.13 -22.37 1.50
N GLY A 187 -15.20 -22.13 0.77
CA GLY A 187 -15.86 -23.07 -0.15
C GLY A 187 -15.50 -22.84 -1.61
N ASP A 188 -16.52 -22.94 -2.48
CA ASP A 188 -16.37 -22.84 -3.93
C ASP A 188 -15.83 -21.47 -4.36
N LYS A 189 -15.02 -21.48 -5.43
CA LYS A 189 -14.59 -20.27 -6.11
C LYS A 189 -15.76 -19.59 -6.80
N VAL A 190 -15.72 -18.27 -6.81
CA VAL A 190 -16.67 -17.44 -7.54
C VAL A 190 -15.96 -16.43 -8.44
N THR A 191 -16.57 -16.14 -9.55
CA THR A 191 -16.16 -15.07 -10.45
C THR A 191 -16.98 -13.81 -10.18
N PRO A 192 -16.45 -12.61 -10.44
CA PRO A 192 -17.20 -11.37 -10.36
C PRO A 192 -18.50 -11.46 -11.15
N GLY A 193 -19.60 -10.94 -10.60
CA GLY A 193 -20.87 -10.97 -11.27
C GLY A 193 -21.93 -10.14 -10.55
N VAL A 194 -23.12 -10.10 -11.14
CA VAL A 194 -24.29 -9.39 -10.60
C VAL A 194 -25.29 -10.37 -9.99
N LEU A 195 -26.34 -9.85 -9.36
CA LEU A 195 -27.41 -10.68 -8.79
C LEU A 195 -28.12 -11.48 -9.87
N SER A 196 -28.24 -12.78 -9.70
CA SER A 196 -28.93 -13.68 -10.65
C SER A 196 -30.39 -13.29 -10.87
N ALA A 197 -31.04 -12.75 -9.85
CA ALA A 197 -32.43 -12.26 -9.90
C ALA A 197 -32.65 -11.12 -10.92
N LEU A 198 -31.59 -10.44 -11.36
CA LEU A 198 -31.70 -9.39 -12.38
C LEU A 198 -31.87 -9.93 -13.81
N GLY A 199 -31.81 -11.26 -14.01
CA GLY A 199 -31.99 -11.88 -15.32
C GLY A 199 -30.97 -11.46 -16.38
N VAL A 200 -29.82 -10.91 -15.98
CA VAL A 200 -28.76 -10.53 -16.90
C VAL A 200 -28.22 -11.80 -17.55
N PRO A 201 -28.11 -11.87 -18.89
CA PRO A 201 -27.56 -13.03 -19.56
C PRO A 201 -26.14 -13.31 -19.05
N VAL A 202 -25.94 -14.52 -18.56
CA VAL A 202 -24.63 -14.96 -18.06
C VAL A 202 -24.01 -15.84 -19.13
N ALA A 203 -22.83 -15.52 -19.60
CA ALA A 203 -22.09 -16.43 -20.47
C ALA A 203 -21.78 -17.72 -19.68
N LYS A 204 -22.27 -18.86 -20.20
CA LYS A 204 -21.91 -20.16 -19.64
C LYS A 204 -20.45 -20.42 -19.94
N THR A 205 -19.64 -20.53 -18.90
CA THR A 205 -18.27 -21.03 -19.03
C THR A 205 -18.18 -22.42 -18.44
N GLU A 206 -17.18 -23.19 -18.81
CA GLU A 206 -16.90 -24.52 -18.23
C GLU A 206 -16.75 -24.51 -16.70
N GLN A 207 -16.59 -23.32 -16.11
CA GLN A 207 -16.42 -23.11 -14.67
C GLN A 207 -17.69 -22.57 -13.97
N GLY A 208 -18.84 -22.59 -14.64
CA GLY A 208 -20.13 -22.11 -14.12
C GLY A 208 -20.55 -20.75 -14.66
N ASP A 209 -21.73 -20.29 -14.23
CA ASP A 209 -22.35 -19.06 -14.71
C ASP A 209 -21.51 -17.82 -14.36
N ALA A 210 -20.71 -17.35 -15.29
CA ALA A 210 -19.92 -16.13 -15.10
C ALA A 210 -20.38 -15.05 -16.08
N TYR A 211 -20.79 -13.90 -15.57
CA TYR A 211 -20.80 -12.69 -16.38
C TYR A 211 -19.35 -12.32 -16.65
N GLN A 212 -18.90 -12.55 -17.87
CA GLN A 212 -17.61 -12.04 -18.30
C GLN A 212 -17.78 -10.58 -18.71
N ILE A 213 -17.14 -9.69 -17.98
CA ILE A 213 -16.89 -8.34 -18.48
C ILE A 213 -15.90 -8.52 -19.64
N PRO A 214 -16.28 -8.16 -20.89
CA PRO A 214 -15.35 -8.27 -22.01
C PRO A 214 -14.03 -7.56 -21.68
N ASP A 215 -12.90 -8.15 -22.03
CA ASP A 215 -11.56 -7.56 -21.79
C ASP A 215 -11.41 -6.16 -22.42
N ALA A 216 -12.19 -5.88 -23.48
CA ALA A 216 -12.26 -4.57 -24.12
C ALA A 216 -13.00 -3.50 -23.29
N LEU A 217 -13.85 -3.91 -22.35
CA LEU A 217 -14.52 -3.05 -21.41
C LEU A 217 -13.79 -3.13 -20.08
N ASP A 218 -12.66 -2.47 -19.97
CA ASP A 218 -11.91 -2.29 -18.71
C ASP A 218 -12.69 -1.38 -17.75
N GLY A 219 -13.97 -1.69 -17.61
CA GLY A 219 -15.01 -0.94 -16.92
C GLY A 219 -15.02 -1.16 -15.42
N ARG A 220 -13.86 -0.95 -14.78
CA ARG A 220 -13.77 -0.88 -13.33
C ARG A 220 -13.31 0.46 -12.86
#